data_7cf73864b32925e611de80fb7af4c5d0
#
_entry.id   7cf73864b32925e611de80fb7af4c5d0
#
_cell.length_a   1.000
_cell.length_b   1.000
_cell.length_c   1.000
_cell.angle_alpha   90.00
_cell.angle_beta   90.00
_cell.angle_gamma   90.00
#
_symmetry.space_group_name_H-M   'P 1'
#
loop_
_entity.id
_entity.type
_entity.pdbx_description
1 polymer ?
#
loop_
_entity_poly.entity_id
_entity_poly.type
_entity_poly.pdbx_seq_one_letter_code
_entity_poly.pdbx_strand_id
1 'polypeptide(L)'
;MKKDGYYSSGEFAKMADVTLRTIRYYDRQNLLKPSYVNEHGARFYTDSDFVKLQQILLFKFLGFSLSEIRDMTLNHPDRHVLLDSLDIQLKLVKDRREQLQLMEQTIQTTADTIRQKKEVDWKQMMDLIHMTSMEKSLKNQYLDASNINARIHLHELYSTNKKGWFPWIFEQCPFKKDMSILEIGCGDGSFWTTNEDKLPGHLSVTLTDISEGMLRDARRNLMSCSNRDFTYVVADAAHLPFADNRFDLILANHVLFYLDNPMDALKEIKRVLNPNGVLIASTYGEHHMEEVTSLTRGFDERITLSADNLYLHFGKENGAAIL
;
A
#
# COMPACT_ATOMS: atom_id res chain seq x y z
N MET A 1 -24.76 -38.47 19.29
CA MET A 1 -25.82 -37.68 19.96
C MET A 1 -25.61 -36.23 19.60
N LYS A 2 -26.65 -35.52 19.11
CA LYS A 2 -26.61 -34.07 18.86
C LYS A 2 -26.63 -33.39 20.24
N LYS A 3 -25.63 -32.60 20.56
CA LYS A 3 -25.57 -31.84 21.81
C LYS A 3 -26.39 -30.57 21.60
N ASP A 4 -27.37 -30.31 22.46
CA ASP A 4 -28.20 -29.09 22.34
C ASP A 4 -27.33 -27.83 22.33
N GLY A 5 -27.63 -26.90 21.40
CA GLY A 5 -26.85 -25.68 21.20
C GLY A 5 -25.59 -25.83 20.34
N TYR A 6 -25.36 -27.01 19.72
CA TYR A 6 -24.24 -27.24 18.81
C TYR A 6 -24.68 -27.64 17.42
N TYR A 7 -24.10 -27.02 16.43
CA TYR A 7 -24.32 -27.25 15.01
C TYR A 7 -23.11 -27.94 14.38
N SER A 8 -23.34 -28.98 13.60
CA SER A 8 -22.27 -29.57 12.78
C SER A 8 -21.79 -28.56 11.72
N SER A 9 -20.58 -28.76 11.19
CA SER A 9 -20.05 -27.89 10.14
C SER A 9 -20.99 -27.76 8.92
N GLY A 10 -21.75 -28.81 8.60
CA GLY A 10 -22.71 -28.81 7.48
C GLY A 10 -23.96 -27.98 7.78
N GLU A 11 -24.54 -28.15 8.98
CA GLU A 11 -25.67 -27.35 9.44
C GLU A 11 -25.28 -25.87 9.55
N PHE A 12 -24.13 -25.60 10.12
CA PHE A 12 -23.59 -24.26 10.30
C PHE A 12 -23.31 -23.55 8.97
N ALA A 13 -22.77 -24.25 7.98
CA ALA A 13 -22.57 -23.73 6.63
C ALA A 13 -23.91 -23.40 5.96
N LYS A 14 -24.93 -24.27 6.12
CA LYS A 14 -26.27 -24.06 5.55
C LYS A 14 -26.99 -22.86 6.20
N MET A 15 -26.83 -22.65 7.51
CA MET A 15 -27.41 -21.50 8.23
C MET A 15 -26.87 -20.16 7.69
N ALA A 16 -25.61 -20.12 7.30
CA ALA A 16 -24.95 -18.91 6.81
C ALA A 16 -24.95 -18.77 5.28
N ASP A 17 -25.60 -19.70 4.56
CA ASP A 17 -25.60 -19.76 3.09
C ASP A 17 -24.17 -19.76 2.49
N VAL A 18 -23.28 -20.53 3.10
CA VAL A 18 -21.90 -20.73 2.63
C VAL A 18 -21.58 -22.20 2.42
N THR A 19 -20.49 -22.49 1.72
CA THR A 19 -20.07 -23.88 1.52
C THR A 19 -19.39 -24.45 2.75
N LEU A 20 -19.49 -25.77 2.94
CA LEU A 20 -18.73 -26.49 3.96
C LEU A 20 -17.21 -26.26 3.81
N ARG A 21 -16.75 -26.09 2.57
CA ARG A 21 -15.35 -25.76 2.25
C ARG A 21 -14.94 -24.39 2.84
N THR A 22 -15.85 -23.41 2.80
CA THR A 22 -15.65 -22.07 3.38
C THR A 22 -15.46 -22.16 4.89
N ILE A 23 -16.33 -22.88 5.60
CA ILE A 23 -16.22 -23.06 7.06
C ILE A 23 -14.89 -23.74 7.44
N ARG A 24 -14.52 -24.82 6.75
CA ARG A 24 -13.23 -25.50 6.95
C ARG A 24 -12.03 -24.63 6.61
N TYR A 25 -12.17 -23.76 5.65
CA TYR A 25 -11.13 -22.81 5.26
C TYR A 25 -10.91 -21.77 6.37
N TYR A 26 -11.98 -21.17 6.91
CA TYR A 26 -11.90 -20.21 8.01
C TYR A 26 -11.33 -20.84 9.31
N ASP A 27 -11.64 -22.11 9.60
CA ASP A 27 -10.99 -22.82 10.70
C ASP A 27 -9.49 -22.96 10.48
N ARG A 28 -9.04 -23.35 9.28
CA ARG A 28 -7.62 -23.48 8.95
C ARG A 28 -6.88 -22.14 9.00
N GLN A 29 -7.55 -21.04 8.63
CA GLN A 29 -7.00 -19.69 8.67
C GLN A 29 -7.04 -19.03 10.05
N ASN A 30 -7.46 -19.77 11.08
CA ASN A 30 -7.65 -19.26 12.44
C ASN A 30 -8.62 -18.09 12.56
N LEU A 31 -9.56 -17.95 11.61
CA LEU A 31 -10.60 -16.93 11.62
C LEU A 31 -11.83 -17.37 12.42
N LEU A 32 -12.20 -18.63 12.28
CA LEU A 32 -13.38 -19.20 12.94
C LEU A 32 -13.06 -20.60 13.44
N LYS A 33 -12.78 -20.73 14.72
CA LYS A 33 -12.53 -22.01 15.37
C LYS A 33 -13.83 -22.66 15.82
N PRO A 34 -13.96 -24.01 15.69
CA PRO A 34 -15.09 -24.70 16.27
C PRO A 34 -15.04 -24.65 17.80
N SER A 35 -16.19 -24.44 18.43
CA SER A 35 -16.30 -24.48 19.89
C SER A 35 -16.10 -25.87 20.46
N TYR A 36 -16.29 -26.93 19.66
CA TYR A 36 -16.06 -28.30 20.06
C TYR A 36 -15.63 -29.18 18.89
N VAL A 37 -14.67 -30.07 19.14
CA VAL A 37 -14.25 -31.12 18.20
C VAL A 37 -14.39 -32.47 18.94
N ASN A 38 -15.10 -33.42 18.35
CA ASN A 38 -15.27 -34.72 18.95
C ASN A 38 -14.06 -35.66 18.73
N GLU A 39 -14.07 -36.85 19.34
CA GLU A 39 -13.01 -37.87 19.24
C GLU A 39 -12.73 -38.32 17.77
N HIS A 40 -13.72 -38.20 16.90
CA HIS A 40 -13.61 -38.54 15.48
C HIS A 40 -13.20 -37.34 14.60
N GLY A 41 -12.82 -36.20 15.20
CA GLY A 41 -12.41 -35.00 14.49
C GLY A 41 -13.55 -34.20 13.85
N ALA A 42 -14.83 -34.50 14.18
CA ALA A 42 -15.96 -33.74 13.74
C ALA A 42 -16.08 -32.40 14.51
N ARG A 43 -16.29 -31.33 13.78
CA ARG A 43 -16.34 -29.95 14.27
C ARG A 43 -17.76 -29.52 14.56
N PHE A 44 -17.95 -28.83 15.67
CA PHE A 44 -19.23 -28.31 16.13
C PHE A 44 -19.10 -26.83 16.53
N TYR A 45 -20.09 -26.04 16.20
CA TYR A 45 -20.14 -24.62 16.37
C TYR A 45 -21.37 -24.22 17.19
N THR A 46 -21.34 -23.07 17.83
CA THR A 46 -22.41 -22.52 18.67
C THR A 46 -23.03 -21.28 18.03
N ASP A 47 -24.11 -20.74 18.61
CA ASP A 47 -24.68 -19.46 18.20
C ASP A 47 -23.68 -18.31 18.33
N SER A 48 -22.82 -18.35 19.34
CA SER A 48 -21.74 -17.36 19.48
C SER A 48 -20.74 -17.41 18.31
N ASP A 49 -20.42 -18.61 17.81
CA ASP A 49 -19.59 -18.77 16.63
C ASP A 49 -20.33 -18.28 15.36
N PHE A 50 -21.66 -18.39 15.35
CA PHE A 50 -22.48 -17.88 14.24
C PHE A 50 -22.41 -16.35 14.14
N VAL A 51 -22.45 -15.63 15.25
CA VAL A 51 -22.25 -14.19 15.28
C VAL A 51 -20.86 -13.82 14.72
N LYS A 52 -19.82 -14.56 15.10
CA LYS A 52 -18.47 -14.34 14.53
C LYS A 52 -18.44 -14.60 13.03
N LEU A 53 -19.10 -15.66 12.57
CA LEU A 53 -19.20 -15.95 11.13
C LEU A 53 -19.89 -14.81 10.38
N GLN A 54 -20.99 -14.28 10.92
CA GLN A 54 -21.69 -13.14 10.33
C GLN A 54 -20.79 -11.91 10.22
N GLN A 55 -19.98 -11.61 11.24
CA GLN A 55 -19.01 -10.52 11.19
C GLN A 55 -17.95 -10.75 10.10
N ILE A 56 -17.40 -11.96 10.01
CA ILE A 56 -16.44 -12.33 8.96
C ILE A 56 -17.03 -12.15 7.57
N LEU A 57 -18.27 -12.61 7.36
CA LEU A 57 -18.97 -12.50 6.07
C LEU A 57 -19.26 -11.04 5.71
N LEU A 58 -19.67 -10.22 6.69
CA LEU A 58 -19.86 -8.79 6.50
C LEU A 58 -18.57 -8.11 6.06
N PHE A 59 -17.47 -8.31 6.77
CA PHE A 59 -16.19 -7.72 6.40
C PHE A 59 -15.68 -8.21 5.03
N LYS A 60 -15.89 -9.49 4.71
CA LYS A 60 -15.60 -10.01 3.35
C LYS A 60 -16.43 -9.33 2.29
N PHE A 61 -17.71 -9.11 2.52
CA PHE A 61 -18.59 -8.37 1.60
C PHE A 61 -18.13 -6.92 1.42
N LEU A 62 -17.65 -6.29 2.48
CA LEU A 62 -17.09 -4.94 2.45
C LEU A 62 -15.70 -4.86 1.79
N GLY A 63 -15.09 -6.00 1.40
CA GLY A 63 -13.84 -6.05 0.64
C GLY A 63 -12.58 -6.27 1.46
N PHE A 64 -12.68 -6.52 2.77
CA PHE A 64 -11.51 -6.79 3.62
C PHE A 64 -10.84 -8.12 3.28
N SER A 65 -9.51 -8.16 3.37
CA SER A 65 -8.72 -9.38 3.31
C SER A 65 -8.95 -10.24 4.56
N LEU A 66 -8.62 -11.54 4.48
CA LEU A 66 -8.77 -12.43 5.62
C LEU A 66 -7.80 -12.11 6.77
N SER A 67 -6.64 -11.54 6.47
CA SER A 67 -5.69 -11.06 7.49
C SER A 67 -6.27 -9.87 8.26
N GLU A 68 -6.80 -8.88 7.58
CA GLU A 68 -7.45 -7.72 8.21
C GLU A 68 -8.65 -8.14 9.06
N ILE A 69 -9.50 -9.06 8.55
CA ILE A 69 -10.64 -9.59 9.31
C ILE A 69 -10.16 -10.30 10.57
N ARG A 70 -9.09 -11.10 10.50
CA ARG A 70 -8.53 -11.78 11.67
C ARG A 70 -8.07 -10.78 12.72
N ASP A 71 -7.35 -9.75 12.31
CA ASP A 71 -6.85 -8.72 13.23
C ASP A 71 -8.00 -7.96 13.90
N MET A 72 -9.07 -7.69 13.16
CA MET A 72 -10.29 -7.05 13.67
C MET A 72 -11.12 -7.94 14.59
N THR A 73 -11.12 -9.27 14.38
CA THR A 73 -11.97 -10.19 15.17
C THR A 73 -11.29 -10.72 16.41
N LEU A 74 -9.95 -10.88 16.41
CA LEU A 74 -9.21 -11.45 17.54
C LEU A 74 -8.80 -10.40 18.58
N ASN A 75 -8.55 -9.17 18.19
CA ASN A 75 -7.96 -8.14 19.05
C ASN A 75 -9.00 -7.17 19.66
N HIS A 76 -10.32 -7.40 19.49
CA HIS A 76 -11.37 -6.46 19.92
C HIS A 76 -10.97 -5.01 19.56
N PRO A 77 -10.88 -4.65 18.28
CA PRO A 77 -10.36 -3.36 17.88
C PRO A 77 -11.20 -2.25 18.49
N ASP A 78 -10.54 -1.19 18.90
CA ASP A 78 -11.20 0.05 19.30
C ASP A 78 -12.16 0.49 18.18
N ARG A 79 -13.27 1.07 18.56
CA ARG A 79 -14.29 1.61 17.63
C ARG A 79 -13.67 2.51 16.56
N HIS A 80 -12.63 3.26 16.91
CA HIS A 80 -11.89 4.12 15.97
C HIS A 80 -11.21 3.31 14.86
N VAL A 81 -10.51 2.23 15.20
CA VAL A 81 -9.84 1.35 14.22
C VAL A 81 -10.84 0.74 13.24
N LEU A 82 -12.04 0.37 13.72
CA LEU A 82 -13.09 -0.14 12.86
C LEU A 82 -13.64 0.93 11.91
N LEU A 83 -13.88 2.14 12.41
CA LEU A 83 -14.34 3.27 11.59
C LEU A 83 -13.31 3.65 10.54
N ASP A 84 -12.04 3.80 10.91
CA ASP A 84 -10.95 4.09 9.98
C ASP A 84 -10.87 3.04 8.86
N SER A 85 -11.02 1.76 9.22
CA SER A 85 -11.03 0.66 8.26
C SER A 85 -12.20 0.72 7.29
N LEU A 86 -13.40 1.09 7.78
CA LEU A 86 -14.60 1.26 6.94
C LEU A 86 -14.46 2.48 6.01
N ASP A 87 -13.85 3.57 6.47
CA ASP A 87 -13.59 4.76 5.67
C ASP A 87 -12.61 4.46 4.52
N ILE A 88 -11.59 3.65 4.79
CA ILE A 88 -10.67 3.15 3.75
C ILE A 88 -11.42 2.34 2.70
N GLN A 89 -12.28 1.38 3.12
CA GLN A 89 -13.06 0.59 2.18
C GLN A 89 -14.03 1.46 1.36
N LEU A 90 -14.65 2.45 1.99
CA LEU A 90 -15.52 3.41 1.31
C LEU A 90 -14.76 4.19 0.22
N LYS A 91 -13.51 4.60 0.51
CA LYS A 91 -12.64 5.25 -0.47
C LYS A 91 -12.32 4.33 -1.64
N LEU A 92 -11.91 3.07 -1.37
CA LEU A 92 -11.65 2.08 -2.42
C LEU A 92 -12.87 1.83 -3.33
N VAL A 93 -14.07 1.79 -2.76
CA VAL A 93 -15.31 1.67 -3.53
C VAL A 93 -15.55 2.92 -4.39
N LYS A 94 -15.30 4.12 -3.87
CA LYS A 94 -15.41 5.38 -4.62
C LYS A 94 -14.43 5.41 -5.80
N ASP A 95 -13.16 5.08 -5.56
CA ASP A 95 -12.12 5.00 -6.59
C ASP A 95 -12.50 3.98 -7.67
N ARG A 96 -13.03 2.82 -7.25
CA ARG A 96 -13.51 1.80 -8.19
C ARG A 96 -14.68 2.28 -9.03
N ARG A 97 -15.60 3.04 -8.44
CA ARG A 97 -16.73 3.64 -9.14
C ARG A 97 -16.26 4.64 -10.19
N GLU A 98 -15.30 5.49 -9.86
CA GLU A 98 -14.72 6.47 -10.81
C GLU A 98 -14.04 5.77 -11.98
N GLN A 99 -13.29 4.70 -11.73
CA GLN A 99 -12.71 3.87 -12.80
C GLN A 99 -13.77 3.26 -13.72
N LEU A 100 -14.84 2.73 -13.14
CA LEU A 100 -15.93 2.16 -13.93
C LEU A 100 -16.66 3.24 -14.75
N GLN A 101 -16.83 4.44 -14.21
CA GLN A 101 -17.42 5.57 -14.94
C GLN A 101 -16.55 6.00 -16.13
N LEU A 102 -15.23 6.10 -15.93
CA LEU A 102 -14.30 6.41 -17.02
C LEU A 102 -14.31 5.33 -18.10
N MET A 103 -14.35 4.05 -17.70
CA MET A 103 -14.47 2.91 -18.62
C MET A 103 -15.79 2.96 -19.40
N GLU A 104 -16.92 3.23 -18.75
CA GLU A 104 -18.23 3.39 -19.37
C GLU A 104 -18.21 4.53 -20.41
N GLN A 105 -17.67 5.70 -20.04
CA GLN A 105 -17.54 6.84 -20.94
C GLN A 105 -16.67 6.52 -22.15
N THR A 106 -15.55 5.82 -21.95
CA THR A 106 -14.65 5.40 -23.04
C THR A 106 -15.36 4.44 -24.00
N ILE A 107 -16.10 3.44 -23.48
CA ILE A 107 -16.88 2.52 -24.29
C ILE A 107 -17.94 3.29 -25.10
N GLN A 108 -18.67 4.21 -24.46
CA GLN A 108 -19.70 5.01 -25.10
C GLN A 108 -19.14 5.87 -26.24
N THR A 109 -18.07 6.62 -25.97
CA THR A 109 -17.38 7.46 -26.97
C THR A 109 -16.90 6.66 -28.16
N THR A 110 -16.33 5.46 -27.91
CA THR A 110 -15.91 4.54 -28.97
C THR A 110 -17.07 4.07 -29.83
N ALA A 111 -18.13 3.63 -29.15
CA ALA A 111 -19.33 3.17 -29.86
C ALA A 111 -19.93 4.26 -30.72
N ASP A 112 -19.98 5.51 -30.25
CA ASP A 112 -20.51 6.64 -30.98
C ASP A 112 -19.59 7.04 -32.16
N THR A 113 -18.28 6.96 -32.02
CA THR A 113 -17.30 7.17 -33.11
C THR A 113 -17.51 6.13 -34.23
N ILE A 114 -17.69 4.86 -33.87
CA ILE A 114 -17.95 3.77 -34.83
C ILE A 114 -19.30 4.00 -35.53
N ARG A 115 -20.36 4.36 -34.79
CA ARG A 115 -21.68 4.65 -35.35
C ARG A 115 -21.66 5.79 -36.36
N GLN A 116 -20.83 6.81 -36.12
CA GLN A 116 -20.66 7.94 -37.01
C GLN A 116 -19.75 7.64 -38.21
N LYS A 117 -19.29 6.39 -38.37
CA LYS A 117 -18.35 5.94 -39.42
C LYS A 117 -17.06 6.78 -39.49
N LYS A 118 -16.60 7.29 -38.35
CA LYS A 118 -15.29 7.95 -38.22
C LYS A 118 -14.21 6.90 -37.94
N GLU A 119 -13.00 7.18 -38.38
CA GLU A 119 -11.87 6.36 -37.99
C GLU A 119 -11.67 6.43 -36.47
N VAL A 120 -11.44 5.27 -35.85
CA VAL A 120 -11.14 5.17 -34.42
C VAL A 120 -9.64 5.32 -34.24
N ASP A 121 -9.24 6.29 -33.43
CA ASP A 121 -7.83 6.43 -33.02
C ASP A 121 -7.51 5.36 -31.96
N TRP A 122 -7.10 4.19 -32.44
CA TRP A 122 -6.72 3.06 -31.60
C TRP A 122 -5.52 3.36 -30.71
N LYS A 123 -4.65 4.30 -31.09
CA LYS A 123 -3.49 4.70 -30.30
C LYS A 123 -3.96 5.45 -29.04
N GLN A 124 -4.82 6.45 -29.21
CA GLN A 124 -5.39 7.20 -28.09
C GLN A 124 -6.17 6.31 -27.12
N MET A 125 -6.86 5.27 -27.64
CA MET A 125 -7.55 4.29 -26.80
C MET A 125 -6.59 3.38 -26.04
N MET A 126 -5.50 2.95 -26.66
CA MET A 126 -4.48 2.16 -25.98
C MET A 126 -3.78 3.00 -24.90
N ASP A 127 -3.51 4.27 -25.14
CA ASP A 127 -2.94 5.17 -24.15
C ASP A 127 -3.87 5.33 -22.93
N LEU A 128 -5.18 5.46 -23.13
CA LEU A 128 -6.17 5.47 -22.05
C LEU A 128 -6.21 4.15 -21.27
N ILE A 129 -6.13 3.01 -21.94
CA ILE A 129 -6.07 1.68 -21.31
C ILE A 129 -4.76 1.54 -20.51
N HIS A 130 -3.65 2.00 -21.05
CA HIS A 130 -2.35 1.96 -20.37
C HIS A 130 -2.34 2.87 -19.14
N MET A 131 -2.82 4.10 -19.24
CA MET A 131 -2.93 5.01 -18.10
C MET A 131 -3.80 4.42 -16.98
N THR A 132 -4.97 3.91 -17.29
CA THR A 132 -5.87 3.30 -16.29
C THR A 132 -5.32 1.99 -15.71
N SER A 133 -4.57 1.21 -16.49
CA SER A 133 -3.95 -0.04 -16.05
C SER A 133 -2.70 0.20 -15.21
N MET A 134 -1.89 1.19 -15.57
CA MET A 134 -0.67 1.57 -14.84
C MET A 134 -1.03 2.17 -13.47
N GLU A 135 -1.97 3.10 -13.43
CA GLU A 135 -2.48 3.68 -12.19
C GLU A 135 -3.10 2.62 -11.26
N LYS A 136 -3.81 1.64 -11.83
CA LYS A 136 -4.36 0.51 -11.08
C LYS A 136 -3.27 -0.43 -10.56
N SER A 137 -2.24 -0.72 -11.35
CA SER A 137 -1.11 -1.56 -10.94
C SER A 137 -0.33 -0.90 -9.81
N LEU A 138 -0.04 0.38 -9.92
CA LEU A 138 0.65 1.16 -8.89
C LEU A 138 -0.20 1.26 -7.62
N LYS A 139 -1.47 1.66 -7.72
CA LYS A 139 -2.38 1.70 -6.55
C LYS A 139 -2.51 0.35 -5.84
N ASN A 140 -2.63 -0.75 -6.59
CA ASN A 140 -2.73 -2.09 -6.00
C ASN A 140 -1.42 -2.56 -5.35
N GLN A 141 -0.26 -2.14 -5.84
CA GLN A 141 1.03 -2.45 -5.23
C GLN A 141 1.22 -1.74 -3.89
N TYR A 142 0.57 -0.60 -3.68
CA TYR A 142 0.72 0.27 -2.52
C TYR A 142 -0.53 0.38 -1.64
N LEU A 143 -1.52 -0.53 -1.80
CA LEU A 143 -2.72 -0.55 -0.95
C LEU A 143 -2.39 -0.79 0.53
N ASP A 144 -1.33 -1.55 0.79
CA ASP A 144 -0.76 -1.78 2.12
C ASP A 144 0.74 -2.14 2.01
N ALA A 145 1.41 -2.21 3.15
CA ALA A 145 2.84 -2.53 3.22
C ALA A 145 3.19 -3.99 2.85
N SER A 146 2.21 -4.88 2.65
CA SER A 146 2.49 -6.32 2.51
C SER A 146 3.37 -6.66 1.30
N ASN A 147 3.15 -6.01 0.17
CA ASN A 147 3.94 -6.22 -1.05
C ASN A 147 5.32 -5.57 -0.97
N ILE A 148 5.42 -4.40 -0.31
CA ILE A 148 6.69 -3.72 -0.07
C ILE A 148 7.53 -4.50 0.92
N ASN A 149 6.93 -5.02 2.00
CA ASN A 149 7.62 -5.80 3.02
C ASN A 149 8.28 -7.05 2.43
N ALA A 150 7.67 -7.72 1.45
CA ALA A 150 8.28 -8.84 0.75
C ALA A 150 9.56 -8.43 0.01
N ARG A 151 9.59 -7.25 -0.63
CA ARG A 151 10.78 -6.70 -1.31
C ARG A 151 11.84 -6.25 -0.31
N ILE A 152 11.46 -5.56 0.75
CA ILE A 152 12.36 -5.15 1.84
C ILE A 152 13.04 -6.39 2.42
N HIS A 153 12.28 -7.43 2.75
CA HIS A 153 12.79 -8.68 3.31
C HIS A 153 13.75 -9.41 2.35
N LEU A 154 13.49 -9.40 1.05
CA LEU A 154 14.42 -9.91 0.06
C LEU A 154 15.77 -9.17 0.11
N HIS A 155 15.73 -7.84 0.16
CA HIS A 155 16.94 -7.03 0.26
C HIS A 155 17.67 -7.24 1.60
N GLU A 156 16.96 -7.38 2.71
CA GLU A 156 17.58 -7.69 4.02
C GLU A 156 18.31 -9.02 4.01
N LEU A 157 17.73 -10.05 3.42
CA LEU A 157 18.33 -11.39 3.39
C LEU A 157 19.52 -11.50 2.44
N TYR A 158 19.46 -10.87 1.28
CA TYR A 158 20.40 -11.11 0.18
C TYR A 158 21.29 -9.91 -0.17
N SER A 159 21.08 -8.73 0.45
CA SER A 159 21.95 -7.58 0.23
C SER A 159 23.39 -7.87 0.66
N THR A 160 24.32 -7.54 -0.20
CA THR A 160 25.75 -7.55 0.11
C THR A 160 26.16 -6.40 1.03
N ASN A 161 25.39 -5.31 1.05
CA ASN A 161 25.57 -4.20 1.98
C ASN A 161 24.96 -4.56 3.34
N LYS A 162 25.79 -4.92 4.30
CA LYS A 162 25.37 -5.32 5.65
C LYS A 162 24.83 -4.17 6.51
N LYS A 163 25.08 -2.93 6.13
CA LYS A 163 24.55 -1.75 6.82
C LYS A 163 23.06 -1.58 6.65
N GLY A 164 22.53 -2.02 5.51
CA GLY A 164 21.14 -1.82 5.13
C GLY A 164 20.87 -0.43 4.54
N TRP A 165 19.73 -0.32 3.86
CA TRP A 165 19.34 0.88 3.11
C TRP A 165 18.99 2.06 4.03
N PHE A 166 18.08 1.87 4.97
CA PHE A 166 17.59 2.95 5.84
C PHE A 166 18.70 3.54 6.74
N PRO A 167 19.57 2.73 7.37
CA PRO A 167 20.72 3.28 8.10
C PRO A 167 21.68 4.06 7.21
N TRP A 168 21.87 3.64 5.95
CA TRP A 168 22.74 4.36 5.02
C TRP A 168 22.15 5.71 4.60
N ILE A 169 20.85 5.77 4.24
CA ILE A 169 20.17 7.03 3.93
C ILE A 169 20.16 7.97 5.13
N PHE A 170 19.92 7.43 6.32
CA PHE A 170 19.93 8.21 7.56
C PHE A 170 21.25 9.00 7.74
N GLU A 171 22.38 8.40 7.44
CA GLU A 171 23.69 9.07 7.54
C GLU A 171 23.92 10.18 6.49
N GLN A 172 23.15 10.18 5.41
CA GLN A 172 23.18 11.26 4.43
C GLN A 172 22.31 12.45 4.87
N CYS A 173 21.44 12.28 5.84
CA CYS A 173 20.52 13.30 6.29
C CYS A 173 21.20 14.23 7.32
N PRO A 174 21.16 15.55 7.13
CA PRO A 174 21.76 16.52 8.05
C PRO A 174 20.86 16.79 9.26
N PHE A 175 20.42 15.74 9.96
CA PHE A 175 19.53 15.87 11.11
C PHE A 175 20.09 16.78 12.19
N LYS A 176 19.26 17.68 12.69
CA LYS A 176 19.54 18.55 13.84
C LYS A 176 18.32 18.55 14.76
N LYS A 177 18.55 18.89 16.03
CA LYS A 177 17.47 19.10 16.98
C LYS A 177 16.50 20.21 16.50
N ASP A 178 15.23 20.06 16.83
CA ASP A 178 14.15 21.01 16.55
C ASP A 178 13.85 21.24 15.03
N MET A 179 14.29 20.33 14.16
CA MET A 179 13.97 20.40 12.74
C MET A 179 12.51 20.03 12.45
N SER A 180 11.94 20.74 11.47
CA SER A 180 10.67 20.39 10.81
C SER A 180 10.96 19.55 9.55
N ILE A 181 10.46 18.35 9.51
CA ILE A 181 10.79 17.36 8.47
C ILE A 181 9.53 16.91 7.76
N LEU A 182 9.59 16.79 6.45
CA LEU A 182 8.58 16.15 5.62
C LEU A 182 9.16 14.88 4.99
N GLU A 183 8.47 13.78 5.10
CA GLU A 183 8.72 12.61 4.26
C GLU A 183 7.57 12.42 3.27
N ILE A 184 7.91 12.34 1.98
CA ILE A 184 7.00 12.10 0.88
C ILE A 184 7.10 10.62 0.50
N GLY A 185 5.97 9.89 0.51
CA GLY A 185 5.95 8.45 0.29
C GLY A 185 6.61 7.69 1.43
N CYS A 186 6.17 7.91 2.65
CA CYS A 186 6.77 7.31 3.85
C CYS A 186 6.57 5.80 3.97
N GLY A 187 5.69 5.22 3.15
CA GLY A 187 5.33 3.81 3.25
C GLY A 187 4.82 3.45 4.64
N ASP A 188 5.32 2.38 5.19
CA ASP A 188 4.97 1.88 6.52
C ASP A 188 5.80 2.52 7.68
N GLY A 189 6.59 3.56 7.40
CA GLY A 189 7.41 4.25 8.37
C GLY A 189 8.70 3.54 8.78
N SER A 190 9.11 2.50 8.05
CA SER A 190 10.29 1.67 8.38
C SER A 190 11.60 2.48 8.44
N PHE A 191 11.73 3.60 7.73
CA PHE A 191 12.89 4.49 7.86
C PHE A 191 13.08 5.00 9.29
N TRP A 192 11.98 5.38 9.94
CA TRP A 192 11.98 5.96 11.29
C TRP A 192 12.15 4.90 12.37
N THR A 193 11.47 3.76 12.26
CA THR A 193 11.60 2.66 13.23
C THR A 193 13.02 2.08 13.24
N THR A 194 13.62 1.93 12.06
CA THR A 194 14.99 1.38 11.92
C THR A 194 16.06 2.30 12.51
N ASN A 195 15.82 3.60 12.55
CA ASN A 195 16.80 4.59 13.00
C ASN A 195 16.40 5.30 14.32
N GLU A 196 15.40 4.79 15.03
CA GLU A 196 14.83 5.44 16.22
C GLU A 196 15.89 5.85 17.24
N ASP A 197 16.82 4.97 17.55
CA ASP A 197 17.88 5.18 18.56
C ASP A 197 18.89 6.27 18.17
N LYS A 198 18.94 6.64 16.88
CA LYS A 198 19.92 7.60 16.34
C LYS A 198 19.33 8.99 16.12
N LEU A 199 18.01 9.11 16.18
CA LEU A 199 17.34 10.37 15.92
C LEU A 199 17.63 11.41 17.01
N PRO A 200 17.95 12.67 16.66
CA PRO A 200 18.08 13.74 17.65
C PRO A 200 16.76 14.01 18.35
N GLY A 201 16.81 14.58 19.54
CA GLY A 201 15.61 14.96 20.30
C GLY A 201 14.80 16.06 19.62
N HIS A 202 13.51 16.11 19.88
CA HIS A 202 12.58 17.15 19.40
C HIS A 202 12.60 17.34 17.88
N LEU A 203 12.13 16.33 17.12
CA LEU A 203 11.83 16.46 15.69
C LEU A 203 10.33 16.59 15.50
N SER A 204 9.90 17.51 14.65
CA SER A 204 8.53 17.57 14.12
C SER A 204 8.51 16.93 12.75
N VAL A 205 7.94 15.72 12.66
CA VAL A 205 7.96 14.91 11.45
C VAL A 205 6.57 14.81 10.85
N THR A 206 6.42 15.26 9.62
CA THR A 206 5.21 15.07 8.82
C THR A 206 5.44 13.94 7.82
N LEU A 207 4.68 12.88 7.96
CA LEU A 207 4.71 11.71 7.08
C LEU A 207 3.57 11.81 6.08
N THR A 208 3.91 11.74 4.79
CA THR A 208 2.90 11.72 3.73
C THR A 208 3.04 10.50 2.85
N ASP A 209 1.91 10.01 2.41
CA ASP A 209 1.80 8.97 1.39
C ASP A 209 0.50 9.18 0.63
N ILE A 210 0.45 8.75 -0.63
CA ILE A 210 -0.80 8.74 -1.39
C ILE A 210 -1.73 7.64 -0.91
N SER A 211 -1.17 6.60 -0.31
CA SER A 211 -1.88 5.46 0.27
C SER A 211 -2.20 5.71 1.74
N GLU A 212 -3.49 5.81 2.05
CA GLU A 212 -3.96 5.86 3.45
C GLU A 212 -3.64 4.56 4.21
N GLY A 213 -3.61 3.41 3.49
CA GLY A 213 -3.20 2.12 4.06
C GLY A 213 -1.75 2.15 4.55
N MET A 214 -0.83 2.75 3.79
CA MET A 214 0.56 2.96 4.21
C MET A 214 0.66 3.83 5.45
N LEU A 215 -0.06 4.95 5.49
CA LEU A 215 -0.08 5.84 6.66
C LEU A 215 -0.67 5.17 7.90
N ARG A 216 -1.67 4.31 7.74
CA ARG A 216 -2.18 3.49 8.84
C ARG A 216 -1.13 2.55 9.39
N ASP A 217 -0.39 1.87 8.50
CA ASP A 217 0.68 0.96 8.90
C ASP A 217 1.83 1.73 9.53
N ALA A 218 2.23 2.87 8.98
CA ALA A 218 3.23 3.78 9.55
C ALA A 218 2.82 4.23 10.97
N ARG A 219 1.57 4.66 11.15
CA ARG A 219 1.05 5.07 12.47
C ARG A 219 1.16 3.93 13.48
N ARG A 220 0.77 2.71 13.10
CA ARG A 220 0.87 1.52 13.96
C ARG A 220 2.33 1.19 14.32
N ASN A 221 3.22 1.21 13.33
CA ASN A 221 4.62 0.87 13.53
C ASN A 221 5.37 1.89 14.38
N LEU A 222 4.97 3.17 14.30
CA LEU A 222 5.59 4.28 15.02
C LEU A 222 4.95 4.59 16.39
N MET A 223 3.92 3.85 16.79
CA MET A 223 3.27 4.03 18.11
C MET A 223 4.23 3.85 19.29
N SER A 224 5.24 3.00 19.16
CA SER A 224 6.25 2.75 20.19
C SER A 224 7.38 3.77 20.19
N CYS A 225 7.52 4.58 19.13
CA CYS A 225 8.56 5.60 19.03
C CYS A 225 8.21 6.78 19.98
N SER A 226 8.69 6.69 21.21
CA SER A 226 8.49 7.71 22.23
C SER A 226 9.30 8.99 21.93
N ASN A 227 8.75 10.16 22.32
CA ASN A 227 9.40 11.49 22.19
C ASN A 227 9.51 12.07 20.77
N ARG A 228 8.55 11.77 19.86
CA ARG A 228 8.48 12.35 18.50
C ARG A 228 7.07 12.80 18.20
N ASP A 229 6.97 13.96 17.55
CA ASP A 229 5.68 14.46 17.04
C ASP A 229 5.53 14.04 15.58
N PHE A 230 4.90 12.87 15.36
CA PHE A 230 4.54 12.41 14.03
C PHE A 230 3.16 12.91 13.63
N THR A 231 3.10 13.58 12.49
CA THR A 231 1.85 13.98 11.82
C THR A 231 1.70 13.14 10.53
N TYR A 232 0.50 12.64 10.27
CA TYR A 232 0.22 11.77 9.12
C TYR A 232 -0.79 12.46 8.20
N VAL A 233 -0.44 12.65 6.93
CA VAL A 233 -1.27 13.38 5.97
C VAL A 233 -1.30 12.61 4.64
N VAL A 234 -2.50 12.24 4.19
CA VAL A 234 -2.66 11.71 2.82
C VAL A 234 -2.42 12.84 1.85
N ALA A 235 -1.41 12.72 1.00
CA ALA A 235 -1.06 13.77 0.04
C ALA A 235 -0.46 13.19 -1.25
N ASP A 236 -0.77 13.85 -2.35
CA ASP A 236 -0.07 13.70 -3.61
C ASP A 236 1.18 14.59 -3.60
N ALA A 237 2.33 14.03 -3.98
CA ALA A 237 3.59 14.76 -4.05
C ALA A 237 3.53 15.99 -4.99
N ALA A 238 2.68 15.94 -6.02
CA ALA A 238 2.45 17.05 -6.94
C ALA A 238 1.52 18.16 -6.38
N HIS A 239 0.86 17.93 -5.23
CA HIS A 239 -0.08 18.84 -4.59
C HIS A 239 0.00 18.77 -3.07
N LEU A 240 1.06 19.33 -2.50
CA LEU A 240 1.31 19.27 -1.06
C LEU A 240 0.45 20.27 -0.27
N PRO A 241 -0.37 19.84 0.70
CA PRO A 241 -1.27 20.72 1.44
C PRO A 241 -0.56 21.52 2.56
N PHE A 242 0.61 22.05 2.28
CA PHE A 242 1.43 22.76 3.24
C PHE A 242 1.75 24.19 2.77
N ALA A 243 2.00 25.08 3.74
CA ALA A 243 2.45 26.42 3.47
C ALA A 243 3.89 26.44 2.89
N ASP A 244 4.23 27.50 2.19
CA ASP A 244 5.56 27.75 1.67
C ASP A 244 6.59 27.83 2.80
N ASN A 245 7.83 27.41 2.54
CA ASN A 245 8.97 27.53 3.45
C ASN A 245 8.68 26.93 4.86
N ARG A 246 8.17 25.73 4.93
CA ARG A 246 7.75 25.07 6.18
C ARG A 246 8.76 24.05 6.71
N PHE A 247 9.49 23.40 5.84
CA PHE A 247 10.32 22.24 6.22
C PHE A 247 11.80 22.51 6.02
N ASP A 248 12.61 22.06 6.98
CA ASP A 248 14.07 22.16 6.96
C ASP A 248 14.71 21.00 6.20
N LEU A 249 14.04 19.84 6.21
CA LEU A 249 14.47 18.63 5.51
C LEU A 249 13.25 17.97 4.85
N ILE A 250 13.42 17.61 3.60
CA ILE A 250 12.43 16.79 2.87
C ILE A 250 13.10 15.49 2.44
N LEU A 251 12.44 14.37 2.74
CA LEU A 251 12.83 13.03 2.31
C LEU A 251 11.87 12.55 1.23
N ALA A 252 12.40 12.01 0.13
CA ALA A 252 11.64 11.39 -0.95
C ALA A 252 12.31 10.08 -1.37
N ASN A 253 12.17 9.06 -0.51
CA ASN A 253 12.82 7.76 -0.71
C ASN A 253 12.04 6.89 -1.69
N HIS A 254 12.62 6.62 -2.87
CA HIS A 254 12.02 5.77 -3.90
C HIS A 254 10.62 6.21 -4.32
N VAL A 255 10.40 7.52 -4.51
CA VAL A 255 9.09 8.10 -4.85
C VAL A 255 9.07 8.75 -6.23
N LEU A 256 10.04 9.61 -6.52
CA LEU A 256 9.97 10.53 -7.67
C LEU A 256 9.86 9.82 -9.03
N PHE A 257 10.41 8.64 -9.16
CA PHE A 257 10.31 7.87 -10.41
C PHE A 257 8.94 7.22 -10.64
N TYR A 258 8.06 7.15 -9.62
CA TYR A 258 6.68 6.68 -9.78
C TYR A 258 5.74 7.76 -10.31
N LEU A 259 6.19 9.01 -10.34
CA LEU A 259 5.36 10.13 -10.79
C LEU A 259 5.41 10.25 -12.32
N ASP A 260 4.28 10.46 -12.94
CA ASP A 260 4.20 10.70 -14.39
C ASP A 260 4.98 11.94 -14.78
N ASN A 261 4.90 12.98 -13.94
CA ASN A 261 5.66 14.22 -14.09
C ASN A 261 6.37 14.59 -12.78
N PRO A 262 7.60 14.17 -12.54
CA PRO A 262 8.34 14.49 -11.32
C PRO A 262 8.59 16.01 -11.15
N MET A 263 8.53 16.80 -12.23
CA MET A 263 8.72 18.25 -12.16
C MET A 263 7.66 18.96 -11.34
N ASP A 264 6.42 18.49 -11.33
CA ASP A 264 5.36 19.11 -10.54
C ASP A 264 5.57 18.85 -9.04
N ALA A 265 5.97 17.64 -8.67
CA ALA A 265 6.36 17.35 -7.30
C ALA A 265 7.60 18.15 -6.87
N LEU A 266 8.59 18.32 -7.74
CA LEU A 266 9.79 19.13 -7.43
C LEU A 266 9.47 20.60 -7.22
N LYS A 267 8.49 21.17 -7.97
CA LYS A 267 7.99 22.54 -7.73
C LYS A 267 7.36 22.65 -6.34
N GLU A 268 6.52 21.69 -5.96
CA GLU A 268 5.90 21.65 -4.64
C GLU A 268 6.94 21.46 -3.52
N ILE A 269 7.87 20.54 -3.70
CA ILE A 269 9.00 20.32 -2.77
C ILE A 269 9.77 21.63 -2.57
N LYS A 270 10.13 22.32 -3.67
CA LYS A 270 10.83 23.62 -3.60
C LYS A 270 9.99 24.69 -2.90
N ARG A 271 8.69 24.71 -3.10
CA ARG A 271 7.77 25.66 -2.47
C ARG A 271 7.70 25.48 -0.96
N VAL A 272 7.57 24.25 -0.50
CA VAL A 272 7.39 23.94 0.93
C VAL A 272 8.71 23.83 1.70
N LEU A 273 9.85 23.71 1.00
CA LEU A 273 11.19 23.64 1.59
C LEU A 273 11.66 25.04 2.02
N ASN A 274 12.21 25.18 3.20
CA ASN A 274 12.86 26.40 3.67
C ASN A 274 14.03 26.82 2.72
N PRO A 275 14.37 28.12 2.60
CA PRO A 275 15.44 28.58 1.72
C PRO A 275 16.79 27.92 1.93
N ASN A 276 17.08 27.47 3.15
CA ASN A 276 18.31 26.73 3.52
C ASN A 276 18.03 25.25 3.80
N GLY A 277 16.83 24.77 3.42
CA GLY A 277 16.43 23.39 3.62
C GLY A 277 17.11 22.44 2.64
N VAL A 278 17.06 21.17 2.95
CA VAL A 278 17.71 20.11 2.18
C VAL A 278 16.67 19.11 1.69
N LEU A 279 16.76 18.74 0.41
CA LEU A 279 16.04 17.60 -0.15
C LEU A 279 16.98 16.39 -0.22
N ILE A 280 16.55 15.27 0.33
CA ILE A 280 17.18 13.96 0.13
C ILE A 280 16.22 13.10 -0.68
N ALA A 281 16.58 12.80 -1.91
CA ALA A 281 15.82 11.94 -2.79
C ALA A 281 16.64 10.71 -3.19
N SER A 282 15.97 9.56 -3.32
CA SER A 282 16.62 8.35 -3.79
C SER A 282 15.91 7.76 -4.99
N THR A 283 16.71 7.11 -5.85
CA THR A 283 16.24 6.45 -7.07
C THR A 283 17.15 5.28 -7.42
N TYR A 284 16.86 4.60 -8.51
CA TYR A 284 17.68 3.55 -9.09
C TYR A 284 18.04 3.89 -10.55
N GLY A 285 19.00 3.18 -11.14
CA GLY A 285 19.43 3.36 -12.53
C GLY A 285 18.93 2.26 -13.46
N GLU A 286 19.28 2.38 -14.73
CA GLU A 286 18.89 1.47 -15.82
C GLU A 286 19.34 0.02 -15.62
N HIS A 287 20.46 -0.19 -14.90
CA HIS A 287 20.99 -1.53 -14.60
C HIS A 287 20.43 -2.16 -13.32
N HIS A 288 19.39 -1.57 -12.73
CA HIS A 288 18.77 -2.13 -11.53
C HIS A 288 18.15 -3.50 -11.81
N MET A 289 18.60 -4.51 -11.06
CA MET A 289 18.17 -5.91 -11.20
C MET A 289 18.41 -6.52 -12.60
N GLU A 290 19.42 -6.07 -13.32
CA GLU A 290 19.79 -6.55 -14.66
C GLU A 290 20.10 -8.06 -14.66
N GLU A 291 20.71 -8.57 -13.57
CA GLU A 291 21.00 -9.99 -13.40
C GLU A 291 19.71 -10.84 -13.37
N VAL A 292 18.66 -10.36 -12.72
CA VAL A 292 17.36 -11.03 -12.67
C VAL A 292 16.72 -11.03 -14.05
N THR A 293 16.81 -9.91 -14.77
CA THR A 293 16.34 -9.79 -16.15
C THR A 293 17.08 -10.76 -17.08
N SER A 294 18.40 -10.86 -16.91
CA SER A 294 19.23 -11.78 -17.72
C SER A 294 18.91 -13.24 -17.43
N LEU A 295 18.70 -13.61 -16.16
CA LEU A 295 18.31 -14.97 -15.76
C LEU A 295 16.94 -15.37 -16.33
N THR A 296 15.95 -14.47 -16.24
CA THR A 296 14.61 -14.76 -16.74
C THR A 296 14.57 -14.87 -18.27
N ARG A 297 15.31 -14.01 -19.00
CA ARG A 297 15.45 -14.10 -20.45
C ARG A 297 16.22 -15.35 -20.88
N GLY A 298 17.19 -15.79 -20.08
CA GLY A 298 17.91 -17.06 -20.32
C GLY A 298 17.00 -18.28 -20.18
N PHE A 299 15.92 -18.19 -19.40
CA PHE A 299 14.91 -19.24 -19.28
C PHE A 299 13.87 -19.18 -20.40
N ASP A 300 13.32 -17.98 -20.69
CA ASP A 300 12.37 -17.72 -21.77
C ASP A 300 12.46 -16.26 -22.21
N GLU A 301 12.90 -16.02 -23.43
CA GLU A 301 13.10 -14.67 -24.00
C GLU A 301 11.81 -13.82 -24.03
N ARG A 302 10.64 -14.45 -23.95
CA ARG A 302 9.33 -13.79 -23.92
C ARG A 302 8.98 -13.19 -22.57
N ILE A 303 9.70 -13.55 -21.50
CA ILE A 303 9.43 -13.04 -20.16
C ILE A 303 9.94 -11.59 -20.06
N THR A 304 9.02 -10.69 -19.80
CA THR A 304 9.31 -9.29 -19.48
C THR A 304 8.93 -9.06 -18.00
N LEU A 305 9.92 -8.72 -17.16
CA LEU A 305 9.70 -8.52 -15.72
C LEU A 305 8.95 -7.21 -15.42
N SER A 306 9.19 -6.17 -16.22
CA SER A 306 8.46 -4.91 -16.18
C SER A 306 8.40 -4.34 -17.58
N ALA A 307 7.22 -3.86 -17.97
CA ALA A 307 7.06 -3.09 -19.21
C ALA A 307 7.49 -1.62 -19.02
N ASP A 308 7.52 -1.14 -17.77
CA ASP A 308 7.72 0.27 -17.44
C ASP A 308 9.15 0.51 -16.97
N ASN A 309 9.88 1.35 -17.69
CA ASN A 309 11.21 1.80 -17.35
C ASN A 309 11.13 3.08 -16.49
N LEU A 310 10.65 2.94 -15.25
CA LEU A 310 10.40 4.08 -14.35
C LEU A 310 11.63 4.96 -14.09
N TYR A 311 12.85 4.41 -14.20
CA TYR A 311 14.09 5.19 -14.11
C TYR A 311 14.20 6.28 -15.19
N LEU A 312 13.45 6.18 -16.29
CA LEU A 312 13.41 7.24 -17.32
C LEU A 312 12.72 8.51 -16.80
N HIS A 313 11.80 8.40 -15.87
CA HIS A 313 11.12 9.56 -15.26
C HIS A 313 12.05 10.29 -14.29
N PHE A 314 12.70 9.55 -13.39
CA PHE A 314 13.67 10.07 -12.42
C PHE A 314 14.62 8.94 -12.02
N GLY A 315 15.72 8.78 -12.73
CA GLY A 315 16.72 7.74 -12.53
C GLY A 315 18.08 8.30 -12.14
N LYS A 316 19.03 7.41 -11.89
CA LYS A 316 20.42 7.77 -11.58
C LYS A 316 21.05 8.58 -12.72
N GLU A 317 20.71 8.28 -13.96
CA GLU A 317 21.28 8.83 -15.19
C GLU A 317 20.79 10.25 -15.47
N ASN A 318 19.54 10.58 -15.11
CA ASN A 318 18.90 11.86 -15.45
C ASN A 318 18.50 12.69 -14.21
N GLY A 319 18.41 12.10 -13.02
CA GLY A 319 17.88 12.74 -11.81
C GLY A 319 18.66 14.00 -11.41
N ALA A 320 19.99 13.99 -11.54
CA ALA A 320 20.81 15.17 -11.20
C ALA A 320 20.58 16.37 -12.15
N ALA A 321 20.14 16.11 -13.39
CA ALA A 321 19.82 17.19 -14.35
C ALA A 321 18.37 17.70 -14.15
N ILE A 322 17.52 16.92 -13.50
CA ILE A 322 16.12 17.27 -13.22
C ILE A 322 16.02 18.10 -11.93
N LEU A 323 16.89 17.85 -10.94
CA LEU A 323 16.98 18.60 -9.67
C LEU A 323 17.61 19.99 -9.86
#